data_69f8233a9841f093f64e3779b18a823a
#
_entry.id   69f8233a9841f093f64e3779b18a823a
#
_cell.length_a   1.000
_cell.length_b   1.000
_cell.length_c   1.000
_cell.angle_alpha   90.00
_cell.angle_beta   90.00
_cell.angle_gamma   90.00
#
_symmetry.space_group_name_H-M   'P 1'
#
loop_
_entity.id
_entity.type
_entity.pdbx_description
1 polymer ?
#
loop_
_entity_poly.entity_id
_entity_poly.type
_entity_poly.pdbx_seq_one_letter_code
_entity_poly.pdbx_strand_id
1 'polypeptide(L)'
;MIESVCFKLLIGQLSILAVKEGVVKISFENESMEKMEKWCRNHLGMGIVEGTDFTTEAKSQILNYLSGKRKSLNFPVVHLNTLFRKRVLEAERNIPYGQTRSYGEVAKMIGRPKAIRAVGSANANNPLPLYFPCHRIINANGTLGGFGWGVDVKQYLLDLESKSL
;
A
#
# COMPACT_ATOMS: atom_id res chain seq x y z
N MET A 1 -14.53 14.57 -7.56
CA MET A 1 -14.74 14.50 -6.10
C MET A 1 -13.91 13.35 -5.56
N ILE A 2 -13.13 13.57 -4.51
CA ILE A 2 -12.37 12.52 -3.80
C ILE A 2 -13.01 12.37 -2.43
N GLU A 3 -13.51 11.18 -2.14
CA GLU A 3 -14.01 10.86 -0.81
C GLU A 3 -12.89 10.35 0.08
N SER A 4 -12.96 10.72 1.36
CA SER A 4 -12.06 10.19 2.39
C SER A 4 -12.84 9.57 3.53
N VAL A 5 -12.35 8.45 4.03
CA VAL A 5 -12.73 7.86 5.30
C VAL A 5 -11.50 7.63 6.15
N CYS A 6 -11.60 7.96 7.43
CA CYS A 6 -10.55 7.75 8.42
C CYS A 6 -11.07 6.81 9.51
N PHE A 7 -10.26 5.84 9.94
CA PHE A 7 -10.65 4.90 10.97
C PHE A 7 -9.45 4.43 11.80
N LYS A 8 -9.70 4.17 13.08
CA LYS A 8 -8.68 3.77 14.03
C LYS A 8 -8.54 2.24 14.10
N LEU A 9 -7.30 1.79 14.18
CA LEU A 9 -6.91 0.38 14.31
C LEU A 9 -5.98 0.20 15.50
N LEU A 10 -5.65 -1.03 15.86
CA LEU A 10 -4.64 -1.33 16.88
C LEU A 10 -3.25 -0.80 16.52
N ILE A 11 -2.92 -0.80 15.23
CA ILE A 11 -1.63 -0.32 14.70
C ILE A 11 -1.57 1.19 14.48
N GLY A 12 -2.70 1.91 14.61
CA GLY A 12 -2.80 3.35 14.34
C GLY A 12 -4.01 3.71 13.48
N GLN A 13 -4.03 4.93 13.00
CA GLN A 13 -5.11 5.49 12.19
C GLN A 13 -4.83 5.34 10.70
N LEU A 14 -5.77 4.76 9.97
CA LEU A 14 -5.74 4.65 8.51
C LEU A 14 -6.72 5.62 7.86
N SER A 15 -6.32 6.16 6.71
CA SER A 15 -7.19 6.95 5.83
C SER A 15 -7.22 6.35 4.44
N ILE A 16 -8.40 6.23 3.85
CA ILE A 16 -8.61 5.79 2.47
C ILE A 16 -9.13 6.98 1.67
N LEU A 17 -8.50 7.25 0.54
CA LEU A 17 -8.95 8.23 -0.43
C LEU A 17 -9.42 7.51 -1.69
N ALA A 18 -10.64 7.79 -2.13
CA ALA A 18 -11.23 7.17 -3.31
C ALA A 18 -11.98 8.18 -4.19
N VAL A 19 -11.99 7.91 -5.46
CA VAL A 19 -12.89 8.50 -6.46
C VAL A 19 -13.88 7.43 -6.89
N LYS A 20 -14.87 7.81 -7.68
CA LYS A 20 -15.89 6.88 -8.20
C LYS A 20 -15.30 5.63 -8.87
N GLU A 21 -14.15 5.78 -9.52
CA GLU A 21 -13.47 4.70 -10.26
C GLU A 21 -12.66 3.75 -9.35
N GLY A 22 -12.39 4.14 -8.11
CA GLY A 22 -11.68 3.30 -7.16
C GLY A 22 -10.79 4.06 -6.18
N VAL A 23 -10.09 3.31 -5.35
CA VAL A 23 -9.15 3.84 -4.35
C VAL A 23 -7.91 4.40 -5.03
N VAL A 24 -7.53 5.61 -4.64
CA VAL A 24 -6.36 6.33 -5.17
C VAL A 24 -5.20 6.38 -4.19
N LYS A 25 -5.48 6.32 -2.89
CA LYS A 25 -4.46 6.39 -1.85
C LYS A 25 -4.92 5.73 -0.53
N ILE A 26 -3.98 5.08 0.14
CA ILE A 26 -4.14 4.60 1.52
C ILE A 26 -3.01 5.22 2.33
N SER A 27 -3.36 6.00 3.36
CA SER A 27 -2.41 6.71 4.22
C SER A 27 -2.49 6.21 5.66
N PHE A 28 -1.40 6.39 6.39
CA PHE A 28 -1.30 6.08 7.81
C PHE A 28 -1.14 7.37 8.62
N GLU A 29 -1.32 7.30 9.93
CA GLU A 29 -1.39 8.45 10.86
C GLU A 29 -0.22 9.45 10.80
N ASN A 30 0.91 9.06 10.20
CA ASN A 30 2.05 9.93 9.98
C ASN A 30 1.88 10.92 8.83
N GLU A 31 0.78 10.86 8.09
CA GLU A 31 0.46 11.77 7.00
C GLU A 31 -0.68 12.70 7.37
N SER A 32 -0.39 14.00 7.49
CA SER A 32 -1.40 15.01 7.83
C SER A 32 -2.43 15.19 6.71
N MET A 33 -3.64 15.64 7.06
CA MET A 33 -4.70 15.97 6.10
C MET A 33 -4.21 16.99 5.06
N GLU A 34 -3.42 18.00 5.46
CA GLU A 34 -2.83 18.97 4.55
C GLU A 34 -1.93 18.33 3.48
N LYS A 35 -1.11 17.35 3.88
CA LYS A 35 -0.28 16.59 2.92
C LYS A 35 -1.14 15.76 1.97
N MET A 36 -2.19 15.13 2.48
CA MET A 36 -3.13 14.36 1.65
C MET A 36 -3.86 15.25 0.65
N GLU A 37 -4.35 16.43 1.07
CA GLU A 37 -5.00 17.40 0.19
C GLU A 37 -4.04 17.93 -0.90
N LYS A 38 -2.80 18.25 -0.52
CA LYS A 38 -1.77 18.67 -1.47
C LYS A 38 -1.48 17.58 -2.49
N TRP A 39 -1.40 16.34 -2.03
CA TRP A 39 -1.21 15.19 -2.91
C TRP A 39 -2.38 15.06 -3.91
N CYS A 40 -3.63 15.15 -3.43
CA CYS A 40 -4.83 15.07 -4.27
C CYS A 40 -4.88 16.18 -5.31
N ARG A 41 -4.58 17.42 -4.92
CA ARG A 41 -4.52 18.56 -5.86
C ARG A 41 -3.47 18.34 -6.94
N ASN A 42 -2.29 17.87 -6.56
CA ASN A 42 -1.17 17.68 -7.49
C ASN A 42 -1.39 16.54 -8.49
N HIS A 43 -2.09 15.47 -8.10
CA HIS A 43 -2.25 14.27 -8.92
C HIS A 43 -3.60 14.17 -9.61
N LEU A 44 -4.63 14.77 -9.05
CA LEU A 44 -6.02 14.64 -9.50
C LEU A 44 -6.70 15.99 -9.78
N GLY A 45 -6.10 17.12 -9.37
CA GLY A 45 -6.71 18.43 -9.51
C GLY A 45 -8.00 18.63 -8.67
N MET A 46 -8.21 17.78 -7.65
CA MET A 46 -9.45 17.74 -6.87
C MET A 46 -9.19 17.93 -5.39
N GLY A 47 -10.17 18.51 -4.69
CA GLY A 47 -10.21 18.56 -3.23
C GLY A 47 -10.81 17.30 -2.62
N ILE A 48 -10.57 17.12 -1.32
CA ILE A 48 -11.11 16.01 -0.51
C ILE A 48 -12.44 16.45 0.10
N VAL A 49 -13.40 15.53 0.15
CA VAL A 49 -14.65 15.63 0.92
C VAL A 49 -14.77 14.41 1.81
N GLU A 50 -15.44 14.56 2.94
CA GLU A 50 -15.78 13.42 3.77
C GLU A 50 -16.90 12.62 3.10
N GLY A 51 -16.73 11.29 3.01
CA GLY A 51 -17.70 10.41 2.37
C GLY A 51 -17.30 8.95 2.49
N THR A 52 -18.27 8.08 2.29
CA THR A 52 -18.10 6.63 2.44
C THR A 52 -18.52 5.81 1.23
N ASP A 53 -19.21 6.40 0.25
CA ASP A 53 -19.79 5.65 -0.87
C ASP A 53 -18.72 4.90 -1.69
N PHE A 54 -17.58 5.55 -1.93
CA PHE A 54 -16.47 4.96 -2.69
C PHE A 54 -15.45 4.21 -1.84
N THR A 55 -15.50 4.36 -0.50
CA THR A 55 -14.49 3.84 0.42
C THR A 55 -14.96 2.62 1.23
N THR A 56 -16.27 2.37 1.30
CA THR A 56 -16.88 1.35 2.18
C THR A 56 -16.34 -0.05 1.93
N GLU A 57 -16.29 -0.49 0.68
CA GLU A 57 -15.81 -1.82 0.35
C GLU A 57 -14.32 -1.99 0.68
N ALA A 58 -13.50 -1.01 0.33
CA ALA A 58 -12.06 -1.03 0.62
C ALA A 58 -11.80 -1.07 2.13
N LYS A 59 -12.54 -0.26 2.92
CA LYS A 59 -12.47 -0.26 4.38
C LYS A 59 -12.83 -1.63 4.95
N SER A 60 -13.93 -2.23 4.50
CA SER A 60 -14.36 -3.57 4.94
C SER A 60 -13.31 -4.64 4.66
N GLN A 61 -12.75 -4.65 3.44
CA GLN A 61 -11.72 -5.60 3.05
C GLN A 61 -10.43 -5.41 3.86
N ILE A 62 -9.98 -4.17 4.09
CA ILE A 62 -8.79 -3.85 4.88
C ILE A 62 -8.98 -4.28 6.34
N LEU A 63 -10.14 -4.02 6.95
CA LEU A 63 -10.44 -4.48 8.31
C LEU A 63 -10.40 -6.01 8.42
N ASN A 64 -10.97 -6.73 7.47
CA ASN A 64 -10.92 -8.19 7.42
C ASN A 64 -9.50 -8.73 7.20
N TYR A 65 -8.69 -8.04 6.37
CA TYR A 65 -7.28 -8.40 6.18
C TYR A 65 -6.48 -8.22 7.48
N LEU A 66 -6.60 -7.07 8.14
CA LEU A 66 -5.88 -6.77 9.38
C LEU A 66 -6.33 -7.60 10.58
N SER A 67 -7.51 -8.23 10.51
CA SER A 67 -7.99 -9.20 11.50
C SER A 67 -7.65 -10.66 11.14
N GLY A 68 -6.89 -10.90 10.07
CA GLY A 68 -6.52 -12.24 9.61
C GLY A 68 -7.64 -13.04 8.92
N LYS A 69 -8.82 -12.44 8.75
CA LYS A 69 -9.99 -13.10 8.12
C LYS A 69 -9.90 -13.12 6.59
N ARG A 70 -9.04 -12.29 6.00
CA ARG A 70 -8.88 -12.14 4.56
C ARG A 70 -7.40 -12.09 4.19
N LYS A 71 -7.01 -12.78 3.12
CA LYS A 71 -5.61 -12.87 2.68
C LYS A 71 -5.30 -12.04 1.42
N SER A 72 -6.30 -11.47 0.76
CA SER A 72 -6.13 -10.68 -0.45
C SER A 72 -7.10 -9.50 -0.50
N LEU A 73 -6.69 -8.41 -1.15
CA LEU A 73 -7.51 -7.23 -1.38
C LEU A 73 -7.82 -7.12 -2.88
N ASN A 74 -9.10 -6.91 -3.23
CA ASN A 74 -9.56 -6.89 -4.63
C ASN A 74 -10.56 -5.78 -4.94
N PHE A 75 -10.61 -4.72 -4.11
CA PHE A 75 -11.41 -3.54 -4.44
C PHE A 75 -10.81 -2.78 -5.64
N PRO A 76 -11.61 -1.98 -6.37
CA PRO A 76 -11.13 -1.17 -7.48
C PRO A 76 -10.08 -0.16 -7.04
N VAL A 77 -9.04 0.04 -7.84
CA VAL A 77 -7.98 1.03 -7.61
C VAL A 77 -7.69 1.84 -8.87
N VAL A 78 -7.29 3.09 -8.69
CA VAL A 78 -6.84 3.96 -9.76
C VAL A 78 -5.32 4.11 -9.71
N HIS A 79 -4.65 3.73 -10.79
CA HIS A 79 -3.21 3.79 -10.90
C HIS A 79 -2.73 5.18 -11.35
N LEU A 80 -2.20 5.95 -10.42
CA LEU A 80 -1.57 7.26 -10.66
C LEU A 80 -0.03 7.16 -10.74
N ASN A 81 0.49 6.01 -11.15
CA ASN A 81 1.91 5.71 -11.13
C ASN A 81 2.53 5.77 -12.52
N THR A 82 3.86 6.05 -12.58
CA THR A 82 4.64 5.84 -13.79
C THR A 82 4.59 4.37 -14.23
N LEU A 83 4.82 4.10 -15.50
CA LEU A 83 4.82 2.74 -16.03
C LEU A 83 5.81 1.82 -15.29
N PHE A 84 7.01 2.32 -14.94
CA PHE A 84 7.99 1.55 -14.19
C PHE A 84 7.46 1.21 -12.78
N ARG A 85 6.95 2.21 -12.04
CA ARG A 85 6.40 1.98 -10.70
C ARG A 85 5.22 0.99 -10.74
N LYS A 86 4.34 1.13 -11.72
CA LYS A 86 3.24 0.19 -11.92
C LYS A 86 3.74 -1.24 -12.05
N ARG A 87 4.77 -1.49 -12.88
CA ARG A 87 5.36 -2.83 -13.05
C ARG A 87 5.93 -3.38 -11.74
N VAL A 88 6.61 -2.54 -10.95
CA VAL A 88 7.16 -2.95 -9.65
C VAL A 88 6.02 -3.33 -8.70
N LEU A 89 5.02 -2.46 -8.52
CA LEU A 89 3.92 -2.68 -7.59
C LEU A 89 3.08 -3.92 -7.97
N GLU A 90 2.84 -4.15 -9.26
CA GLU A 90 2.16 -5.35 -9.73
C GLU A 90 3.00 -6.63 -9.48
N ALA A 91 4.31 -6.56 -9.62
CA ALA A 91 5.20 -7.68 -9.26
C ALA A 91 5.13 -7.97 -7.75
N GLU A 92 5.12 -6.92 -6.90
CA GLU A 92 4.95 -7.06 -5.46
C GLU A 92 3.61 -7.71 -5.11
N ARG A 93 2.53 -7.35 -5.81
CA ARG A 93 1.20 -7.92 -5.62
C ARG A 93 1.13 -9.42 -5.91
N ASN A 94 1.99 -9.91 -6.79
CA ASN A 94 2.08 -11.34 -7.11
C ASN A 94 2.87 -12.15 -6.05
N ILE A 95 3.47 -11.51 -5.05
CA ILE A 95 4.09 -12.22 -3.94
C ILE A 95 2.98 -12.79 -3.05
N PRO A 96 2.96 -14.12 -2.84
CA PRO A 96 1.91 -14.74 -2.04
C PRO A 96 1.85 -14.22 -0.60
N TYR A 97 0.66 -14.24 -0.02
CA TYR A 97 0.44 -13.96 1.39
C TYR A 97 1.35 -14.83 2.27
N GLY A 98 2.00 -14.23 3.27
CA GLY A 98 2.95 -14.89 4.16
C GLY A 98 4.34 -15.15 3.57
N GLN A 99 4.62 -14.69 2.35
CA GLN A 99 5.94 -14.78 1.73
C GLN A 99 6.59 -13.41 1.58
N THR A 100 7.92 -13.41 1.53
CA THR A 100 8.71 -12.20 1.30
C THR A 100 9.61 -12.37 0.08
N ARG A 101 10.05 -11.25 -0.48
CA ARG A 101 11.08 -11.19 -1.52
C ARG A 101 12.03 -10.04 -1.22
N SER A 102 13.27 -10.18 -1.66
CA SER A 102 14.22 -9.07 -1.61
C SER A 102 13.98 -8.08 -2.75
N TYR A 103 14.47 -6.85 -2.60
CA TYR A 103 14.45 -5.84 -3.69
C TYR A 103 15.10 -6.37 -4.98
N GLY A 104 16.16 -7.17 -4.85
CA GLY A 104 16.83 -7.81 -5.98
C GLY A 104 15.98 -8.87 -6.68
N GLU A 105 15.22 -9.66 -5.92
CA GLU A 105 14.27 -10.63 -6.50
C GLU A 105 13.15 -9.94 -7.25
N VAL A 106 12.58 -8.85 -6.70
CA VAL A 106 11.57 -8.04 -7.41
C VAL A 106 12.15 -7.42 -8.69
N ALA A 107 13.40 -6.93 -8.64
CA ALA A 107 14.07 -6.42 -9.85
C ALA A 107 14.20 -7.49 -10.94
N LYS A 108 14.49 -8.73 -10.57
CA LYS A 108 14.52 -9.87 -11.49
C LYS A 108 13.12 -10.21 -12.03
N MET A 109 12.08 -10.20 -11.17
CA MET A 109 10.70 -10.46 -11.56
C MET A 109 10.20 -9.51 -12.66
N ILE A 110 10.64 -8.24 -12.64
CA ILE A 110 10.28 -7.26 -13.68
C ILE A 110 11.24 -7.25 -14.89
N GLY A 111 12.18 -8.21 -14.96
CA GLY A 111 13.16 -8.31 -16.05
C GLY A 111 14.25 -7.23 -16.02
N ARG A 112 14.48 -6.59 -14.87
CA ARG A 112 15.48 -5.51 -14.70
C ARG A 112 16.38 -5.74 -13.48
N PRO A 113 17.22 -6.79 -13.47
CA PRO A 113 17.97 -7.22 -12.29
C PRO A 113 18.94 -6.16 -11.73
N LYS A 114 19.34 -5.17 -12.54
CA LYS A 114 20.20 -4.04 -12.11
C LYS A 114 19.42 -2.88 -11.50
N ALA A 115 18.08 -2.88 -11.54
CA ALA A 115 17.24 -1.76 -11.13
C ALA A 115 16.87 -1.79 -9.63
N ILE A 116 17.69 -2.35 -8.76
CA ILE A 116 17.39 -2.56 -7.33
C ILE A 116 17.04 -1.25 -6.61
N ARG A 117 17.81 -0.17 -6.83
CA ARG A 117 17.52 1.15 -6.23
C ARG A 117 16.21 1.72 -6.72
N ALA A 118 15.91 1.58 -8.02
CA ALA A 118 14.66 2.07 -8.60
C ALA A 118 13.44 1.28 -8.08
N VAL A 119 13.59 -0.03 -7.84
CA VAL A 119 12.58 -0.86 -7.16
C VAL A 119 12.36 -0.35 -5.74
N GLY A 120 13.43 -0.08 -4.98
CA GLY A 120 13.33 0.51 -3.64
C GLY A 120 12.59 1.86 -3.63
N SER A 121 12.89 2.73 -4.61
CA SER A 121 12.17 4.01 -4.78
C SER A 121 10.69 3.80 -5.13
N ALA A 122 10.36 2.87 -6.00
CA ALA A 122 8.97 2.55 -6.35
C ALA A 122 8.20 2.04 -5.14
N ASN A 123 8.79 1.14 -4.35
CA ASN A 123 8.24 0.62 -3.11
C ASN A 123 7.99 1.75 -2.08
N ALA A 124 8.98 2.61 -1.83
CA ALA A 124 8.87 3.72 -0.90
C ALA A 124 7.79 4.76 -1.29
N ASN A 125 7.46 4.86 -2.57
CA ASN A 125 6.45 5.78 -3.11
C ASN A 125 5.14 5.07 -3.49
N ASN A 126 4.85 3.91 -2.91
CA ASN A 126 3.62 3.19 -3.10
C ASN A 126 2.43 3.98 -2.50
N PRO A 127 1.44 4.44 -3.30
CA PRO A 127 0.30 5.16 -2.76
C PRO A 127 -0.78 4.25 -2.16
N LEU A 128 -0.70 2.95 -2.40
CA LEU A 128 -1.70 1.95 -2.03
C LEU A 128 -1.09 0.77 -1.24
N PRO A 129 -0.45 1.04 -0.08
CA PRO A 129 0.06 -0.01 0.80
C PRO A 129 -1.05 -0.99 1.18
N LEU A 130 -0.71 -2.22 1.50
CA LEU A 130 -1.59 -3.38 1.68
C LEU A 130 -2.15 -3.92 0.37
N TYR A 131 -2.73 -3.09 -0.51
CA TYR A 131 -3.19 -3.50 -1.85
C TYR A 131 -2.01 -3.93 -2.72
N PHE A 132 -0.95 -3.11 -2.78
CA PHE A 132 0.38 -3.50 -3.21
C PHE A 132 1.22 -3.77 -1.98
N PRO A 133 1.50 -5.04 -1.65
CA PRO A 133 2.02 -5.43 -0.34
C PRO A 133 3.53 -5.13 -0.19
N CYS A 134 3.89 -3.84 -0.21
CA CYS A 134 5.27 -3.39 -0.09
C CYS A 134 5.95 -3.81 1.24
N HIS A 135 5.16 -4.18 2.26
CA HIS A 135 5.68 -4.77 3.49
C HIS A 135 6.31 -6.16 3.28
N ARG A 136 5.98 -6.89 2.17
CA ARG A 136 6.58 -8.18 1.83
C ARG A 136 7.96 -8.06 1.19
N ILE A 137 8.46 -6.82 0.96
CA ILE A 137 9.80 -6.59 0.42
C ILE A 137 10.77 -6.33 1.55
N ILE A 138 11.84 -7.13 1.61
CA ILE A 138 12.87 -7.07 2.66
C ILE A 138 14.26 -6.94 2.05
N ASN A 139 15.25 -6.68 2.88
CA ASN A 139 16.66 -6.68 2.45
C ASN A 139 17.13 -8.10 2.10
N ALA A 140 18.12 -8.22 1.23
CA ALA A 140 18.71 -9.51 0.82
C ALA A 140 19.32 -10.31 1.98
N ASN A 141 19.75 -9.62 3.05
CA ASN A 141 20.28 -10.24 4.27
C ASN A 141 19.19 -10.67 5.28
N GLY A 142 17.91 -10.57 4.91
CA GLY A 142 16.78 -10.93 5.76
C GLY A 142 16.33 -9.87 6.76
N THR A 143 17.01 -8.72 6.86
CA THR A 143 16.53 -7.60 7.69
C THR A 143 15.36 -6.90 7.00
N LEU A 144 14.47 -6.26 7.79
CA LEU A 144 13.21 -5.71 7.27
C LEU A 144 13.39 -4.60 6.23
N GLY A 145 14.43 -3.78 6.36
CA GLY A 145 14.53 -2.54 5.59
C GLY A 145 13.53 -1.48 6.04
N GLY A 146 13.45 -0.38 5.28
CA GLY A 146 12.51 0.70 5.57
C GLY A 146 11.06 0.37 5.23
N PHE A 147 10.14 1.12 5.84
CA PHE A 147 8.71 1.07 5.55
C PHE A 147 8.06 2.42 5.85
N GLY A 148 7.21 2.93 4.93
CA GLY A 148 6.63 4.27 5.05
C GLY A 148 5.75 4.47 6.28
N TRP A 149 5.14 3.40 6.79
CA TRP A 149 4.32 3.42 8.02
C TRP A 149 5.11 3.05 9.29
N GLY A 150 6.42 2.87 9.17
CA GLY A 150 7.31 2.47 10.26
C GLY A 150 7.61 0.97 10.28
N VAL A 151 8.80 0.63 10.78
CA VAL A 151 9.31 -0.75 10.83
C VAL A 151 8.45 -1.64 11.74
N ASP A 152 7.93 -1.09 12.82
CA ASP A 152 7.05 -1.83 13.75
C ASP A 152 5.75 -2.27 13.07
N VAL A 153 5.16 -1.41 12.23
CA VAL A 153 3.97 -1.76 11.44
C VAL A 153 4.31 -2.83 10.40
N LYS A 154 5.47 -2.71 9.75
CA LYS A 154 5.94 -3.74 8.81
C LYS A 154 6.09 -5.10 9.48
N GLN A 155 6.73 -5.16 10.64
CA GLN A 155 6.86 -6.39 11.42
C GLN A 155 5.50 -6.96 11.81
N TYR A 156 4.59 -6.10 12.30
CA TYR A 156 3.22 -6.52 12.63
C TYR A 156 2.51 -7.18 11.44
N LEU A 157 2.60 -6.59 10.25
CA LEU A 157 1.96 -7.13 9.04
C LEU A 157 2.57 -8.48 8.63
N LEU A 158 3.88 -8.62 8.70
CA LEU A 158 4.57 -9.88 8.40
C LEU A 158 4.21 -10.98 9.42
N ASP A 159 4.14 -10.63 10.70
CA ASP A 159 3.72 -11.55 11.76
C ASP A 159 2.27 -11.98 11.60
N LEU A 160 1.38 -11.04 11.26
CA LEU A 160 -0.02 -11.33 10.97
C LEU A 160 -0.15 -12.36 9.82
N GLU A 161 0.58 -12.13 8.74
CA GLU A 161 0.54 -13.01 7.58
C GLU A 161 1.11 -14.40 7.88
N SER A 162 2.18 -14.49 8.67
CA SER A 162 2.79 -15.77 9.03
C SER A 162 1.92 -16.62 9.95
N LYS A 163 1.15 -15.98 10.85
CA LYS A 163 0.26 -16.66 11.81
C LYS A 163 -1.06 -17.10 11.20
N SER A 164 -1.46 -16.48 10.09
CA SER A 164 -2.75 -16.72 9.43
C SER A 164 -2.64 -17.65 8.20
N LEU A 165 -1.52 -18.35 8.05
CA LEU A 165 -1.26 -19.30 6.95
C LEU A 165 -2.12 -20.57 7.04
#